data_4d23a5ef592e8594bd83112ff14e3d28
#
_entry.id   4d23a5ef592e8594bd83112ff14e3d28
#
_cell.length_a   1.000
_cell.length_b   1.000
_cell.length_c   1.000
_cell.angle_alpha   90.00
_cell.angle_beta   90.00
_cell.angle_gamma   90.00
#
_symmetry.space_group_name_H-M   'P 1'
#
loop_
_entity.id
_entity.type
_entity.pdbx_description
1 polymer ?
#
loop_
_entity_poly.entity_id
_entity_poly.type
_entity_poly.pdbx_seq_one_letter_code
_entity_poly.pdbx_strand_id
1 'polypeptide(L)'
;HYHIENELLNLELKRNILMRLPSYLGVGLVVQETDAIATVPYYLSKVLLSRGNLQVLEAPITFPSYAVKQYWHMSCHHKTSHQWLRQMCHELFSHMNELDGSAHSFIHQ
;
A
#
# COMPACT_ATOMS: atom_id res chain seq x y z
N HIS A 1 -6.62 -0.16 -5.78
CA HIS A 1 -8.00 0.35 -5.71
C HIS A 1 -9.04 -0.67 -6.16
N TYR A 2 -8.74 -1.43 -7.20
CA TYR A 2 -9.68 -2.41 -7.74
C TYR A 2 -10.13 -3.46 -6.71
N HIS A 3 -9.19 -3.97 -5.91
CA HIS A 3 -9.51 -4.96 -4.87
C HIS A 3 -10.39 -4.38 -3.76
N ILE A 4 -10.15 -3.15 -3.37
CA ILE A 4 -10.94 -2.47 -2.34
C ILE A 4 -12.37 -2.26 -2.82
N GLU A 5 -12.55 -1.81 -4.04
CA GLU A 5 -13.88 -1.61 -4.62
C GLU A 5 -14.69 -2.91 -4.69
N ASN A 6 -14.03 -4.00 -5.10
CA ASN A 6 -14.68 -5.30 -5.18
C ASN A 6 -15.12 -5.81 -3.80
N GLU A 7 -14.29 -5.67 -2.78
CA GLU A 7 -14.66 -6.07 -1.43
C GLU A 7 -15.83 -5.25 -0.88
N LEU A 8 -15.85 -3.96 -1.15
CA LEU A 8 -16.96 -3.10 -0.75
C LEU A 8 -18.23 -3.44 -1.48
N LEU A 9 -18.16 -3.73 -2.78
CA LEU A 9 -19.32 -4.15 -3.56
C LEU A 9 -19.90 -5.48 -3.04
N ASN A 10 -19.04 -6.42 -2.66
CA ASN A 10 -19.48 -7.69 -2.07
C ASN A 10 -20.24 -7.49 -0.75
N LEU A 11 -19.95 -6.43 -0.03
CA LEU A 11 -20.63 -6.05 1.21
C LEU A 11 -21.79 -5.07 0.98
N GLU A 12 -22.14 -4.79 -0.27
CA GLU A 12 -23.17 -3.83 -0.64
C GLU A 12 -22.89 -2.41 -0.12
N LEU A 13 -21.60 -2.08 0.03
CA LEU A 13 -21.15 -0.77 0.50
C LEU A 13 -20.63 0.07 -0.67
N LYS A 14 -20.86 1.37 -0.57
CA LYS A 14 -20.41 2.33 -1.58
C LYS A 14 -19.62 3.46 -0.92
N ARG A 15 -18.46 3.76 -1.46
CA ARG A 15 -17.65 4.89 -1.01
C ARG A 15 -18.11 6.18 -1.67
N ASN A 16 -18.09 7.25 -0.90
CA ASN A 16 -18.15 8.59 -1.44
C ASN A 16 -16.75 9.07 -1.78
N ILE A 17 -16.36 9.01 -3.05
CA ILE A 17 -15.00 9.32 -3.48
C ILE A 17 -14.84 10.82 -3.62
N LEU A 18 -14.03 11.40 -2.74
CA LEU A 18 -13.66 12.82 -2.79
C LEU A 18 -12.68 13.09 -3.94
N MET A 19 -11.67 12.23 -4.09
CA MET A 19 -10.59 12.43 -5.04
C MET A 19 -9.93 11.11 -5.39
N ARG A 20 -9.43 11.01 -6.61
CA ARG A 20 -8.59 9.91 -7.06
C ARG A 20 -7.18 10.43 -7.32
N LEU A 21 -6.19 9.75 -6.79
CA LEU A 21 -4.78 10.11 -6.94
C LEU A 21 -4.02 9.02 -7.69
N PRO A 22 -3.03 9.39 -8.51
CA PRO A 22 -2.27 8.42 -9.30
C PRO A 22 -1.27 7.60 -8.47
N SER A 23 -0.96 8.04 -7.26
CA SER A 23 -0.02 7.33 -6.38
C SER A 23 -0.36 7.54 -4.91
N TYR A 24 0.16 6.65 -4.06
CA TYR A 24 -0.03 6.77 -2.62
C TYR A 24 0.78 7.91 -1.98
N LEU A 25 1.82 8.42 -2.63
CA LEU A 25 2.68 9.44 -2.04
C LEU A 25 1.95 10.75 -1.74
N GLY A 26 0.96 11.11 -2.58
CA GLY A 26 0.14 12.30 -2.37
C GLY A 26 -1.01 12.11 -1.38
N VAL A 27 -1.32 10.88 -1.03
CA VAL A 27 -2.49 10.58 -0.19
C VAL A 27 -2.36 11.20 1.20
N GLY A 28 -1.19 11.12 1.81
CA GLY A 28 -0.94 11.69 3.13
C GLY A 28 -1.19 13.19 3.17
N LEU A 29 -0.78 13.92 2.15
CA LEU A 29 -1.00 15.37 2.06
C LEU A 29 -2.48 15.72 1.95
N VAL A 30 -3.22 15.00 1.12
CA VAL A 30 -4.66 15.24 0.95
C VAL A 30 -5.42 14.93 2.23
N VAL A 31 -5.10 13.83 2.90
CA VAL A 31 -5.77 13.45 4.15
C VAL A 31 -5.48 14.44 5.27
N GLN A 32 -4.26 14.98 5.35
CA GLN A 32 -3.90 16.00 6.35
C GLN A 32 -4.68 17.31 6.19
N GLU A 33 -4.99 17.67 4.97
CA GLU A 33 -5.60 18.97 4.65
C GLU A 33 -7.11 18.90 4.44
N THR A 34 -7.70 17.73 4.59
CA THR A 34 -9.14 17.51 4.36
C THR A 34 -9.72 16.59 5.43
N ASP A 35 -11.03 16.44 5.42
CA ASP A 35 -11.75 15.46 6.25
C ASP A 35 -11.81 14.07 5.60
N ALA A 36 -11.03 13.84 4.56
CA ALA A 36 -11.02 12.57 3.86
C ALA A 36 -10.29 11.49 4.66
N ILE A 37 -10.68 10.26 4.40
CA ILE A 37 -9.95 9.07 4.84
C ILE A 37 -9.41 8.34 3.61
N ALA A 38 -8.35 7.57 3.79
CA ALA A 38 -7.79 6.76 2.73
C ALA A 38 -7.46 5.36 3.23
N THR A 39 -7.60 4.38 2.36
CA THR A 39 -7.17 3.01 2.63
C THR A 39 -5.84 2.77 1.92
N VAL A 40 -4.83 2.40 2.69
CA VAL A 40 -3.46 2.20 2.18
C VAL A 40 -2.90 0.87 2.70
N PRO A 41 -1.90 0.30 2.00
CA PRO A 41 -1.17 -0.83 2.54
C PRO A 41 -0.53 -0.48 3.90
N TYR A 42 -0.51 -1.44 4.80
CA TYR A 42 -0.05 -1.20 6.17
C TYR A 42 1.38 -0.65 6.25
N TYR A 43 2.29 -1.19 5.46
CA TYR A 43 3.68 -0.70 5.45
C TYR A 43 3.78 0.79 5.07
N LEU A 44 2.90 1.23 4.16
CA LEU A 44 2.88 2.62 3.72
C LEU A 44 2.30 3.54 4.79
N SER A 45 1.36 3.07 5.59
CA SER A 45 0.81 3.85 6.69
C SER A 45 1.90 4.28 7.69
N LYS A 46 2.87 3.43 7.94
CA LYS A 46 4.02 3.77 8.82
C LYS A 46 4.87 4.91 8.24
N VAL A 47 5.11 4.87 6.94
CA VAL A 47 5.86 5.93 6.25
C VAL A 47 5.11 7.25 6.32
N LEU A 48 3.81 7.22 6.10
CA LEU A 48 2.96 8.41 6.14
C LEU A 48 2.84 8.99 7.54
N LEU A 49 2.73 8.15 8.57
CA LEU A 49 2.69 8.59 9.97
C LEU A 49 3.92 9.37 10.39
N SER A 50 5.10 8.98 9.90
CA SER A 50 6.36 9.64 10.25
C SER A 50 6.47 11.07 9.71
N ARG A 51 5.60 11.46 8.79
CA ARG A 51 5.69 12.72 8.04
C ARG A 51 4.55 13.70 8.30
N GLY A 52 3.59 13.37 9.17
CA GLY A 52 2.47 14.27 9.39
C GLY A 52 1.54 13.87 10.53
N ASN A 53 0.54 14.72 10.78
CA ASN A 53 -0.50 14.50 11.79
C ASN A 53 -1.59 13.57 11.25
N LEU A 54 -1.30 12.29 11.21
CA LEU A 54 -2.24 11.28 10.75
C LEU A 54 -2.50 10.27 11.84
N GLN A 55 -3.68 9.68 11.83
CA GLN A 55 -4.02 8.52 12.65
C GLN A 55 -4.19 7.33 11.74
N VAL A 56 -3.71 6.18 12.17
CA VAL A 56 -3.92 4.91 11.48
C VAL A 56 -4.90 4.08 12.29
N LEU A 57 -5.96 3.65 11.65
CA LEU A 57 -6.97 2.77 12.22
C LEU A 57 -6.98 1.46 11.45
N GLU A 58 -7.26 0.39 12.15
CA GLU A 58 -7.47 -0.89 11.49
C GLU A 58 -8.72 -0.83 10.62
N ALA A 59 -8.63 -1.36 9.40
CA ALA A 59 -9.78 -1.41 8.50
C ALA A 59 -10.87 -2.32 9.07
N PRO A 60 -12.14 -1.89 9.07
CA PRO A 60 -13.23 -2.69 9.62
C PRO A 60 -13.63 -3.87 8.74
N ILE A 61 -13.02 -4.01 7.59
CA ILE A 61 -13.22 -5.08 6.63
C ILE A 61 -11.92 -5.82 6.38
N THR A 62 -12.03 -7.12 6.14
CA THR A 62 -10.88 -7.95 5.79
C THR A 62 -10.60 -7.85 4.30
N PHE A 63 -9.39 -7.47 3.95
CA PHE A 63 -8.93 -7.47 2.56
C PHE A 63 -8.07 -8.70 2.29
N PRO A 64 -8.16 -9.29 1.09
CA PRO A 64 -7.28 -10.39 0.74
C PRO A 64 -5.83 -9.93 0.66
N SER A 65 -4.92 -10.78 1.11
CA SER A 65 -3.50 -10.53 0.90
C SER A 65 -3.13 -10.77 -0.56
N TYR A 66 -2.11 -10.07 -1.03
CA TYR A 66 -1.61 -10.22 -2.40
C TYR A 66 -0.09 -10.37 -2.37
N ALA A 67 0.43 -11.09 -3.36
CA ALA A 67 1.86 -11.27 -3.51
C ALA A 67 2.46 -10.11 -4.30
N VAL A 68 3.53 -9.53 -3.78
CA VAL A 68 4.36 -8.58 -4.51
C VAL A 68 5.45 -9.37 -5.21
N LYS A 69 5.56 -9.22 -6.52
CA LYS A 69 6.47 -10.01 -7.36
C LYS A 69 7.39 -9.10 -8.14
N GLN A 70 8.59 -9.59 -8.43
CA GLN A 70 9.52 -8.95 -9.35
C GLN A 70 9.46 -9.64 -10.71
N TYR A 71 9.51 -8.83 -11.76
CA TYR A 71 9.57 -9.31 -13.14
C TYR A 71 10.74 -8.64 -13.85
N TRP A 72 11.48 -9.40 -14.65
CA TRP A 72 12.58 -8.86 -15.44
C TRP A 72 12.70 -9.60 -16.76
N HIS A 73 13.30 -8.94 -17.73
CA HIS A 73 13.51 -9.53 -19.05
C HIS A 73 14.60 -10.61 -18.99
N MET A 74 14.44 -11.69 -19.76
CA MET A 74 15.38 -12.80 -19.80
C MET A 74 16.82 -12.36 -20.11
N SER A 75 16.99 -11.33 -20.94
CA SER A 75 18.30 -10.78 -21.28
C SER A 75 19.09 -10.24 -20.07
N CYS A 76 18.39 -9.90 -18.97
CA CYS A 76 19.00 -9.37 -17.75
C CYS A 76 19.26 -10.45 -16.70
N HIS A 77 18.84 -11.69 -16.96
CA HIS A 77 18.85 -12.75 -15.93
C HIS A 77 20.24 -13.02 -15.37
N HIS A 78 21.27 -13.05 -16.22
CA HIS A 78 22.65 -13.35 -15.83
C HIS A 78 23.52 -12.12 -15.59
N LYS A 79 22.98 -10.90 -15.72
CA LYS A 79 23.76 -9.68 -15.45
C LYS A 79 23.98 -9.51 -13.95
N THR A 80 25.24 -9.41 -13.54
CA THR A 80 25.63 -9.33 -12.13
C THR A 80 25.01 -8.14 -11.42
N SER A 81 25.01 -6.97 -12.04
CA SER A 81 24.39 -5.77 -11.46
C SER A 81 22.89 -5.93 -11.26
N HIS A 82 22.22 -6.56 -12.20
CA HIS A 82 20.78 -6.82 -12.11
C HIS A 82 20.48 -7.88 -11.05
N GLN A 83 21.29 -8.92 -10.95
CA GLN A 83 21.17 -9.94 -9.90
C GLN A 83 21.32 -9.31 -8.51
N TRP A 84 22.30 -8.42 -8.34
CA TRP A 84 22.49 -7.71 -7.09
C TRP A 84 21.26 -6.86 -6.73
N LEU A 85 20.72 -6.13 -7.68
CA LEU A 85 19.53 -5.30 -7.45
C LEU A 85 18.30 -6.14 -7.06
N ARG A 86 18.08 -7.26 -7.77
CA ARG A 86 16.98 -8.17 -7.43
C ARG A 86 17.12 -8.75 -6.03
N GLN A 87 18.32 -9.13 -5.65
CA GLN A 87 18.61 -9.67 -4.32
C GLN A 87 18.35 -8.60 -3.24
N MET A 88 18.80 -7.38 -3.46
CA MET A 88 18.56 -6.26 -2.57
C MET A 88 17.06 -6.02 -2.37
N CYS A 89 16.30 -5.95 -3.46
CA CYS A 89 14.85 -5.78 -3.38
C CYS A 89 14.16 -6.93 -2.67
N HIS A 90 14.60 -8.16 -2.94
CA HIS A 90 14.04 -9.34 -2.28
C HIS A 90 14.24 -9.29 -0.76
N GLU A 91 15.43 -8.95 -0.31
CA GLU A 91 15.74 -8.85 1.12
C GLU A 91 14.93 -7.76 1.81
N LEU A 92 14.83 -6.58 1.20
CA LEU A 92 14.09 -5.45 1.76
C LEU A 92 12.60 -5.75 1.86
N PHE A 93 11.99 -6.26 0.81
CA PHE A 93 10.55 -6.54 0.80
C PHE A 93 10.18 -7.76 1.63
N SER A 94 11.02 -8.78 1.71
CA SER A 94 10.81 -9.92 2.58
C SER A 94 10.81 -9.51 4.05
N HIS A 95 11.75 -8.62 4.43
CA HIS A 95 11.81 -8.09 5.78
C HIS A 95 10.57 -7.26 6.14
N MET A 96 10.09 -6.43 5.23
CA MET A 96 8.86 -5.65 5.43
C MET A 96 7.64 -6.56 5.60
N ASN A 97 7.56 -7.63 4.86
CA ASN A 97 6.45 -8.59 4.92
C ASN A 97 6.40 -9.32 6.26
N GLU A 98 7.54 -9.70 6.81
CA GLU A 98 7.65 -10.33 8.13
C GLU A 98 7.19 -9.42 9.25
N LEU A 99 7.47 -8.11 9.15
CA LEU A 99 7.15 -7.15 10.19
C LEU A 99 5.67 -6.72 10.20
N ASP A 100 5.06 -6.61 9.04
CA ASP A 100 3.81 -5.87 8.88
C ASP A 100 2.61 -6.73 8.45
N GLY A 101 2.84 -7.93 7.97
CA GLY A 101 1.79 -8.72 7.35
C GLY A 101 1.23 -8.03 6.11
N SER A 102 0.08 -8.47 5.64
CA SER A 102 -0.56 -7.98 4.41
C SER A 102 -1.79 -7.11 4.66
N ALA A 103 -1.96 -6.62 5.88
CA ALA A 103 -3.13 -5.85 6.26
C ALA A 103 -3.13 -4.45 5.61
N HIS A 104 -4.32 -3.98 5.26
CA HIS A 104 -4.56 -2.59 4.90
C HIS A 104 -5.03 -1.81 6.11
N SER A 105 -4.71 -0.53 6.16
CA SER A 105 -5.14 0.35 7.23
C SER A 105 -5.78 1.61 6.66
N PHE A 106 -6.76 2.17 7.37
CA PHE A 106 -7.23 3.50 7.11
C PHE A 106 -6.30 4.52 7.72
N ILE A 107 -6.07 5.64 7.02
CA ILE A 107 -5.38 6.80 7.56
C ILE A 107 -6.31 8.00 7.51
N HIS A 108 -6.28 8.81 8.56
CA HIS A 108 -6.98 10.10 8.63
C HIS A 108 -6.30 11.03 9.63
N GLN A 109 -6.73 12.28 9.67
CA GLN A 109 -6.26 13.24 10.66
C GLN A 109 -6.60 12.84 12.08
#